data_30f4ef773dad8548848267ab713d83b5
#
_entry.id   30f4ef773dad8548848267ab713d83b5
#
_cell.length_a   1.000
_cell.length_b   1.000
_cell.length_c   1.000
_cell.angle_alpha   90.00
_cell.angle_beta   90.00
_cell.angle_gamma   90.00
#
_symmetry.space_group_name_H-M   'P 1'
#
loop_
_entity.id
_entity.type
_entity.pdbx_description
1 polymer ?
#
loop_
_entity_poly.entity_id
_entity_poly.type
_entity_poly.pdbx_seq_one_letter_code
_entity_poly.pdbx_strand_id
1 'polypeptide(L)'
;MDSKPIGMDASGYEILTRAVKSLLNQYPGLKDGEIIKFEELTKDSGLAFSADNGALVYAETEDVCGGRHQKCQYPFYVVYRTASNKERLKLSAQEFIDTLGKWLCHEPVVINGAQTRLTTFPALSEGRVIKRITRDNSYGLEPNENAVQDWVLPVTVQYTNDIEF
;
A
#
# COMPACT_ATOMS: atom_id res chain seq x y z
N MET A 1 3.67 21.81 -3.90
CA MET A 1 5.01 21.72 -4.51
C MET A 1 5.52 20.31 -4.40
N ASP A 2 5.77 19.68 -5.53
CA ASP A 2 6.22 18.30 -5.55
C ASP A 2 7.69 18.22 -5.14
N SER A 3 7.95 17.61 -4.01
CA SER A 3 9.31 17.34 -3.57
C SER A 3 9.89 16.22 -4.43
N LYS A 4 11.10 16.42 -4.91
CA LYS A 4 11.82 15.36 -5.61
C LYS A 4 12.61 14.54 -4.60
N PRO A 5 12.70 13.21 -4.80
CA PRO A 5 13.54 12.40 -3.93
C PRO A 5 15.02 12.81 -4.08
N ILE A 6 15.73 12.81 -2.98
CA ILE A 6 17.16 13.11 -2.95
C ILE A 6 18.02 11.84 -2.98
N GLY A 7 17.40 10.68 -2.85
CA GLY A 7 18.10 9.40 -2.88
C GLY A 7 17.14 8.24 -2.73
N MET A 8 17.72 7.05 -2.66
CA MET A 8 16.97 5.81 -2.48
C MET A 8 17.38 5.13 -1.17
N ASP A 9 16.40 4.52 -0.52
CA ASP A 9 16.63 3.66 0.64
C ASP A 9 16.64 2.20 0.18
N ALA A 10 17.77 1.73 -0.30
CA ALA A 10 17.90 0.42 -0.92
C ALA A 10 17.51 -0.73 0.02
N SER A 11 17.98 -0.69 1.27
CA SER A 11 17.60 -1.69 2.29
C SER A 11 16.14 -1.56 2.70
N GLY A 12 15.62 -0.34 2.70
CA GLY A 12 14.24 -0.06 3.02
C GLY A 12 13.25 -0.64 2.02
N TYR A 13 13.63 -0.79 0.77
CA TYR A 13 12.74 -1.39 -0.24
C TYR A 13 12.25 -2.77 0.19
N GLU A 14 13.16 -3.65 0.61
CA GLU A 14 12.80 -4.99 1.07
C GLU A 14 12.03 -4.97 2.38
N ILE A 15 12.48 -4.14 3.32
CA ILE A 15 11.85 -4.01 4.64
C ILE A 15 10.40 -3.54 4.50
N LEU A 16 10.18 -2.48 3.72
CA LEU A 16 8.85 -1.93 3.48
C LEU A 16 7.97 -2.89 2.67
N THR A 17 8.52 -3.57 1.68
CA THR A 17 7.76 -4.54 0.87
C THR A 17 7.22 -5.67 1.74
N ARG A 18 8.04 -6.23 2.62
CA ARG A 18 7.60 -7.29 3.54
C ARG A 18 6.56 -6.78 4.54
N ALA A 19 6.77 -5.60 5.10
CA ALA A 19 5.86 -5.02 6.06
C ALA A 19 4.50 -4.69 5.42
N VAL A 20 4.51 -4.12 4.23
CA VAL A 20 3.29 -3.79 3.47
C VAL A 20 2.54 -5.07 3.09
N LYS A 21 3.24 -6.11 2.63
CA LYS A 21 2.61 -7.40 2.33
C LYS A 21 1.91 -7.97 3.56
N SER A 22 2.56 -7.96 4.70
CA SER A 22 1.99 -8.43 5.95
C SER A 22 0.77 -7.59 6.36
N LEU A 23 0.89 -6.27 6.28
CA LEU A 23 -0.20 -5.35 6.63
C LEU A 23 -1.43 -5.56 5.74
N LEU A 24 -1.24 -5.62 4.43
CA LEU A 24 -2.34 -5.82 3.48
C LEU A 24 -3.08 -7.13 3.73
N ASN A 25 -2.35 -8.19 4.09
CA ASN A 25 -2.94 -9.50 4.37
C ASN A 25 -3.57 -9.61 5.75
N GLN A 26 -3.48 -8.57 6.58
CA GLN A 26 -4.22 -8.46 7.85
C GLN A 26 -5.58 -7.77 7.65
N TYR A 27 -5.88 -7.28 6.46
CA TYR A 27 -7.13 -6.59 6.19
C TYR A 27 -8.32 -7.51 6.45
N PRO A 28 -9.25 -7.14 7.36
CA PRO A 28 -10.36 -8.02 7.73
C PRO A 28 -11.42 -8.22 6.64
N GLY A 29 -11.38 -7.41 5.58
CA GLY A 29 -12.28 -7.55 4.44
C GLY A 29 -11.86 -8.60 3.41
N LEU A 30 -10.70 -9.26 3.59
CA LEU A 30 -10.31 -10.36 2.73
C LEU A 30 -11.23 -11.55 2.93
N LYS A 31 -11.65 -12.18 1.82
CA LYS A 31 -12.43 -13.40 1.86
C LYS A 31 -11.52 -14.59 2.15
N ASP A 32 -12.11 -15.70 2.60
CA ASP A 32 -11.36 -16.93 2.84
C ASP A 32 -10.59 -17.34 1.59
N GLY A 33 -9.28 -17.52 1.75
CA GLY A 33 -8.40 -17.90 0.66
C GLY A 33 -7.89 -16.75 -0.19
N GLU A 34 -8.38 -15.52 0.01
CA GLU A 34 -7.83 -14.35 -0.69
C GLU A 34 -6.51 -13.91 -0.06
N ILE A 35 -5.50 -13.73 -0.91
CA ILE A 35 -4.18 -13.27 -0.49
C ILE A 35 -3.76 -12.13 -1.43
N ILE A 36 -3.28 -11.04 -0.87
CA ILE A 36 -2.68 -9.96 -1.65
C ILE A 36 -1.21 -10.30 -1.86
N LYS A 37 -0.84 -10.57 -3.11
CA LYS A 37 0.51 -10.98 -3.50
C LYS A 37 1.34 -9.78 -3.95
N PHE A 38 2.66 -9.93 -3.90
CA PHE A 38 3.55 -8.91 -4.44
C PHE A 38 3.84 -9.21 -5.92
N GLU A 39 3.45 -8.25 -6.77
CA GLU A 39 3.67 -8.26 -8.23
C GLU A 39 3.22 -9.54 -8.96
N GLU A 40 2.25 -10.25 -8.42
CA GLU A 40 1.76 -11.48 -9.01
C GLU A 40 0.24 -11.46 -9.15
N LEU A 41 -0.23 -11.47 -10.38
CA LEU A 41 -1.64 -11.59 -10.72
C LEU A 41 -1.82 -12.70 -11.73
N THR A 42 -2.95 -13.42 -11.63
CA THR A 42 -3.33 -14.32 -12.69
C THR A 42 -3.86 -13.51 -13.88
N LYS A 43 -4.03 -14.18 -15.02
CA LYS A 43 -4.50 -13.53 -16.25
C LYS A 43 -5.85 -12.81 -16.08
N ASP A 44 -6.76 -13.40 -15.32
CA ASP A 44 -8.15 -12.96 -15.26
C ASP A 44 -8.61 -12.46 -13.88
N SER A 45 -7.84 -12.68 -12.84
CA SER A 45 -8.27 -12.36 -11.48
C SER A 45 -7.11 -12.21 -10.51
N GLY A 46 -7.40 -11.71 -9.33
CA GLY A 46 -6.48 -11.69 -8.21
C GLY A 46 -6.35 -10.34 -7.53
N LEU A 47 -5.61 -10.36 -6.46
CA LEU A 47 -5.23 -9.20 -5.67
C LEU A 47 -3.71 -9.17 -5.58
N ALA A 48 -3.13 -8.02 -5.88
CA ALA A 48 -1.70 -7.84 -5.75
C ALA A 48 -1.36 -6.39 -5.41
N PHE A 49 -0.15 -6.16 -4.92
CA PHE A 49 0.40 -4.83 -4.84
C PHE A 49 1.74 -4.78 -5.56
N SER A 50 2.07 -3.61 -6.05
CA SER A 50 3.31 -3.38 -6.80
C SER A 50 3.93 -2.08 -6.33
N ALA A 51 5.23 -2.11 -6.03
CA ALA A 51 5.97 -0.91 -5.63
C ALA A 51 6.14 0.02 -6.83
N ASP A 52 6.04 1.32 -6.56
CA ASP A 52 6.26 2.36 -7.57
C ASP A 52 7.54 3.11 -7.21
N ASN A 53 8.61 2.85 -7.97
CA ASN A 53 9.93 3.47 -7.80
C ASN A 53 10.67 3.10 -6.50
N GLY A 54 10.21 2.11 -5.76
CA GLY A 54 10.89 1.63 -4.55
C GLY A 54 10.76 2.55 -3.35
N ALA A 55 11.71 2.47 -2.42
CA ALA A 55 11.75 3.31 -1.22
C ALA A 55 12.63 4.53 -1.47
N LEU A 56 12.07 5.72 -1.28
CA LEU A 56 12.70 6.98 -1.67
C LEU A 56 12.92 7.90 -0.47
N VAL A 57 14.08 8.55 -0.43
CA VAL A 57 14.44 9.53 0.59
C VAL A 57 14.10 10.92 0.08
N TYR A 58 13.33 11.70 0.84
CA TYR A 58 12.91 13.06 0.46
C TYR A 58 13.58 14.15 1.30
N ALA A 59 14.02 13.85 2.50
CA ALA A 59 14.71 14.80 3.36
C ALA A 59 15.69 14.07 4.28
N GLU A 60 16.79 14.73 4.60
CA GLU A 60 17.79 14.20 5.51
C GLU A 60 18.31 15.30 6.41
N THR A 61 18.43 15.02 7.71
CA THR A 61 19.09 15.89 8.67
C THR A 61 20.14 15.09 9.41
N GLU A 62 21.18 15.77 9.89
CA GLU A 62 22.26 15.16 10.66
C GLU A 62 22.27 15.75 12.07
N ASP A 63 22.41 14.90 13.09
CA ASP A 63 22.50 15.35 14.47
C ASP A 63 23.96 15.66 14.85
N VAL A 64 24.15 16.17 16.08
CA VAL A 64 25.49 16.57 16.56
C VAL A 64 26.43 15.40 16.76
N CYS A 65 25.91 14.17 16.82
CA CYS A 65 26.72 12.95 16.99
C CYS A 65 26.97 12.25 15.65
N GLY A 66 26.59 12.86 14.53
CA GLY A 66 26.76 12.29 13.19
C GLY A 66 25.66 11.35 12.74
N GLY A 67 24.64 11.12 13.58
CA GLY A 67 23.48 10.32 13.19
C GLY A 67 22.65 11.03 12.11
N ARG A 68 22.07 10.27 11.21
CA ARG A 68 21.23 10.80 10.12
C ARG A 68 19.79 10.43 10.35
N HIS A 69 18.91 11.39 10.05
CA HIS A 69 17.46 11.21 10.15
C HIS A 69 16.85 11.48 8.79
N GLN A 70 16.29 10.45 8.19
CA GLN A 70 15.72 10.53 6.85
C GLN A 70 14.21 10.47 6.89
N LYS A 71 13.55 11.30 6.08
CA LYS A 71 12.12 11.20 5.80
C LYS A 71 11.96 10.52 4.45
N CYS A 72 11.24 9.41 4.44
CA CYS A 72 11.16 8.52 3.30
C CYS A 72 9.72 8.24 2.92
N GLN A 73 9.53 7.79 1.69
CA GLN A 73 8.23 7.36 1.19
C GLN A 73 8.40 6.05 0.44
N TYR A 74 7.38 5.19 0.57
CA TYR A 74 7.26 3.95 -0.18
C TYR A 74 5.90 3.98 -0.88
N PRO A 75 5.84 4.45 -2.15
CA PRO A 75 4.62 4.44 -2.92
C PRO A 75 4.38 3.06 -3.53
N PHE A 76 3.12 2.64 -3.54
CA PHE A 76 2.73 1.38 -4.15
C PHE A 76 1.28 1.45 -4.65
N TYR A 77 0.92 0.49 -5.48
CA TYR A 77 -0.44 0.31 -5.96
C TYR A 77 -1.01 -1.01 -5.47
N VAL A 78 -2.26 -1.01 -5.05
CA VAL A 78 -3.01 -2.24 -4.86
C VAL A 78 -3.90 -2.42 -6.09
N VAL A 79 -3.87 -3.60 -6.69
CA VAL A 79 -4.64 -3.91 -7.89
C VAL A 79 -5.59 -5.06 -7.59
N TYR A 80 -6.87 -4.84 -7.86
CA TYR A 80 -7.89 -5.88 -7.82
C TYR A 80 -8.31 -6.17 -9.26
N ARG A 81 -8.00 -7.36 -9.74
CA ARG A 81 -8.33 -7.79 -11.10
C ARG A 81 -9.57 -8.68 -11.09
N THR A 82 -10.55 -8.35 -11.91
CA THR A 82 -11.79 -9.11 -12.04
C THR A 82 -12.13 -9.32 -13.50
N ALA A 83 -12.61 -10.51 -13.83
CA ALA A 83 -12.98 -10.92 -15.19
C ALA A 83 -14.48 -10.82 -15.45
N SER A 84 -15.19 -9.94 -14.73
CA SER A 84 -16.63 -9.85 -14.86
C SER A 84 -17.07 -8.54 -15.51
N ASN A 85 -17.99 -8.64 -16.46
CA ASN A 85 -18.69 -7.49 -17.03
C ASN A 85 -20.01 -7.17 -16.31
N LYS A 86 -20.34 -7.89 -15.24
CA LYS A 86 -21.54 -7.63 -14.44
C LYS A 86 -21.32 -6.41 -13.55
N GLU A 87 -22.23 -5.45 -13.63
CA GLU A 87 -22.17 -4.22 -12.85
C GLU A 87 -22.04 -4.47 -11.35
N ARG A 88 -22.77 -5.45 -10.81
CA ARG A 88 -22.70 -5.81 -9.39
C ARG A 88 -21.29 -6.18 -8.93
N LEU A 89 -20.56 -6.93 -9.75
CA LEU A 89 -19.21 -7.36 -9.40
C LEU A 89 -18.19 -6.22 -9.55
N LYS A 90 -18.41 -5.31 -10.49
CA LYS A 90 -17.59 -4.10 -10.62
C LYS A 90 -17.75 -3.20 -9.42
N LEU A 91 -18.98 -2.98 -8.95
CA LEU A 91 -19.25 -2.19 -7.75
C LEU A 91 -18.62 -2.84 -6.51
N SER A 92 -18.69 -4.16 -6.38
CA SER A 92 -18.06 -4.88 -5.27
C SER A 92 -16.52 -4.73 -5.25
N ALA A 93 -15.89 -4.77 -6.42
CA ALA A 93 -14.44 -4.57 -6.53
C ALA A 93 -14.05 -3.15 -6.13
N GLN A 94 -14.78 -2.15 -6.60
CA GLN A 94 -14.53 -0.76 -6.24
C GLN A 94 -14.73 -0.51 -4.75
N GLU A 95 -15.80 -1.04 -4.18
CA GLU A 95 -16.06 -0.96 -2.75
C GLU A 95 -14.95 -1.60 -1.92
N PHE A 96 -14.49 -2.77 -2.34
CA PHE A 96 -13.38 -3.46 -1.68
C PHE A 96 -12.13 -2.57 -1.62
N ILE A 97 -11.75 -2.03 -2.77
CA ILE A 97 -10.54 -1.20 -2.90
C ILE A 97 -10.68 0.09 -2.09
N ASP A 98 -11.83 0.75 -2.15
CA ASP A 98 -12.06 1.99 -1.40
C ASP A 98 -12.03 1.75 0.11
N THR A 99 -12.65 0.66 0.55
CA THR A 99 -12.68 0.30 1.98
C THR A 99 -11.29 -0.07 2.49
N LEU A 100 -10.52 -0.80 1.69
CA LEU A 100 -9.12 -1.10 2.02
C LEU A 100 -8.30 0.19 2.17
N GLY A 101 -8.48 1.15 1.27
CA GLY A 101 -7.81 2.44 1.33
C GLY A 101 -8.13 3.21 2.60
N LYS A 102 -9.39 3.25 2.99
CA LYS A 102 -9.82 3.88 4.25
C LYS A 102 -9.17 3.19 5.47
N TRP A 103 -9.21 1.87 5.48
CA TRP A 103 -8.63 1.09 6.58
C TRP A 103 -7.12 1.35 6.71
N LEU A 104 -6.39 1.38 5.61
CA LEU A 104 -4.95 1.68 5.61
C LEU A 104 -4.64 3.07 6.17
N CYS A 105 -5.55 4.02 6.02
CA CYS A 105 -5.40 5.39 6.50
C CYS A 105 -5.96 5.61 7.92
N HIS A 106 -6.16 4.54 8.71
CA HIS A 106 -6.72 4.58 10.07
C HIS A 106 -8.17 5.08 10.14
N GLU A 107 -8.89 5.08 9.03
CA GLU A 107 -10.29 5.45 9.04
C GLU A 107 -11.15 4.25 9.49
N PRO A 108 -12.24 4.48 10.25
CA PRO A 108 -13.15 3.39 10.59
C PRO A 108 -13.88 2.88 9.36
N VAL A 109 -14.00 1.56 9.25
CA VAL A 109 -14.72 0.91 8.15
C VAL A 109 -15.69 -0.13 8.72
N VAL A 110 -16.73 -0.43 7.97
CA VAL A 110 -17.69 -1.47 8.33
C VAL A 110 -17.45 -2.69 7.43
N ILE A 111 -17.12 -3.82 8.05
CA ILE A 111 -16.87 -5.09 7.36
C ILE A 111 -17.73 -6.16 8.00
N ASN A 112 -18.53 -6.83 7.18
CA ASN A 112 -19.48 -7.87 7.65
C ASN A 112 -20.39 -7.39 8.80
N GLY A 113 -20.84 -6.13 8.72
CA GLY A 113 -21.71 -5.53 9.72
C GLY A 113 -21.00 -5.06 10.99
N ALA A 114 -19.71 -5.23 11.11
CA ALA A 114 -18.93 -4.80 12.26
C ALA A 114 -18.00 -3.64 11.91
N GLN A 115 -18.00 -2.60 12.75
CA GLN A 115 -17.08 -1.49 12.60
C GLN A 115 -15.69 -1.90 13.08
N THR A 116 -14.68 -1.62 12.27
CA THR A 116 -13.28 -1.91 12.60
C THR A 116 -12.39 -0.76 12.16
N ARG A 117 -11.19 -0.71 12.72
CA ARG A 117 -10.21 0.33 12.44
C ARG A 117 -8.81 -0.23 12.65
N LEU A 118 -7.90 0.10 11.74
CA LEU A 118 -6.48 -0.18 11.94
C LEU A 118 -5.94 0.79 13.01
N THR A 119 -5.36 0.27 14.07
CA THR A 119 -4.89 1.07 15.20
C THR A 119 -3.38 1.24 15.25
N THR A 120 -2.63 0.28 14.70
CA THR A 120 -1.17 0.31 14.72
C THR A 120 -0.61 -0.10 13.36
N PHE A 121 0.52 0.49 12.98
CA PHE A 121 1.27 0.06 11.81
C PHE A 121 2.27 -1.04 12.19
N PRO A 122 2.70 -1.87 11.22
CA PRO A 122 3.74 -2.86 11.48
C PRO A 122 5.03 -2.20 11.96
N ALA A 123 5.72 -2.88 12.86
CA ALA A 123 7.05 -2.48 13.28
C ALA A 123 8.05 -2.78 12.15
N LEU A 124 8.94 -1.84 11.89
CA LEU A 124 10.01 -1.99 10.91
C LEU A 124 11.34 -2.22 11.62
N SER A 125 12.27 -2.88 10.94
CA SER A 125 13.62 -3.12 11.46
C SER A 125 14.59 -2.01 11.04
N GLU A 126 15.79 -2.04 11.63
CA GLU A 126 16.92 -1.20 11.23
C GLU A 126 16.65 0.31 11.32
N GLY A 127 16.01 0.76 12.40
CA GLY A 127 15.80 2.19 12.66
C GLY A 127 14.69 2.84 11.86
N ARG A 128 13.82 2.06 11.24
CA ARG A 128 12.71 2.58 10.45
C ARG A 128 11.39 2.53 11.21
N VAL A 129 10.57 3.56 11.03
CA VAL A 129 9.24 3.66 11.67
C VAL A 129 8.25 4.23 10.68
N ILE A 130 7.12 3.54 10.50
CA ILE A 130 6.01 4.06 9.69
C ILE A 130 5.33 5.18 10.48
N LYS A 131 5.20 6.36 9.85
CA LYS A 131 4.56 7.52 10.46
C LYS A 131 3.13 7.71 9.97
N ARG A 132 2.88 7.47 8.71
CA ARG A 132 1.58 7.72 8.09
C ARG A 132 1.42 6.96 6.79
N ILE A 133 0.20 6.55 6.49
CA ILE A 133 -0.17 6.03 5.17
C ILE A 133 -1.19 6.98 4.56
N THR A 134 -0.94 7.42 3.35
CA THR A 134 -1.85 8.25 2.57
C THR A 134 -2.25 7.52 1.30
N ARG A 135 -3.38 7.91 0.72
CA ARG A 135 -3.87 7.31 -0.52
C ARG A 135 -4.44 8.36 -1.45
N ASP A 136 -4.43 8.05 -2.73
CA ASP A 136 -5.21 8.78 -3.73
C ASP A 136 -6.52 8.03 -3.99
N ASN A 137 -7.41 8.63 -4.77
CA ASN A 137 -8.66 7.99 -5.13
C ASN A 137 -8.38 6.74 -5.98
N SER A 138 -9.12 5.68 -5.69
CA SER A 138 -9.07 4.48 -6.53
C SER A 138 -9.69 4.76 -7.90
N TYR A 139 -9.26 4.01 -8.90
CA TYR A 139 -9.80 4.14 -10.24
C TYR A 139 -9.81 2.77 -10.94
N GLY A 140 -10.73 2.63 -11.89
CA GLY A 140 -10.78 1.46 -12.74
C GLY A 140 -10.10 1.76 -14.08
N LEU A 141 -9.28 0.83 -14.55
CA LEU A 141 -8.77 0.88 -15.92
C LEU A 141 -9.85 0.34 -16.88
N GLU A 142 -9.74 0.68 -18.16
CA GLU A 142 -10.70 0.15 -19.14
C GLU A 142 -10.58 -1.38 -19.23
N PRO A 143 -11.72 -2.10 -19.27
CA PRO A 143 -11.69 -3.55 -19.47
C PRO A 143 -11.00 -3.91 -20.79
N ASN A 144 -10.26 -5.02 -20.78
CA ASN A 144 -9.66 -5.54 -22.00
C ASN A 144 -10.71 -6.30 -22.86
N GLU A 145 -10.27 -6.92 -23.95
CA GLU A 145 -11.13 -7.65 -24.89
C GLU A 145 -11.91 -8.79 -24.22
N ASN A 146 -11.39 -9.36 -23.14
CA ASN A 146 -12.01 -10.47 -22.40
C ASN A 146 -12.81 -9.99 -21.18
N ALA A 147 -13.14 -8.70 -21.12
CA ALA A 147 -13.84 -8.06 -20.00
C ALA A 147 -13.07 -8.12 -18.68
N VAL A 148 -11.76 -8.35 -18.71
CA VAL A 148 -10.90 -8.27 -17.51
C VAL A 148 -10.61 -6.81 -17.19
N GLN A 149 -10.89 -6.40 -15.97
CA GLN A 149 -10.71 -5.02 -15.53
C GLN A 149 -9.87 -4.99 -14.25
N ASP A 150 -8.94 -4.05 -14.21
CA ASP A 150 -8.13 -3.76 -13.03
C ASP A 150 -8.66 -2.53 -12.31
N TRP A 151 -8.84 -2.65 -11.01
CA TRP A 151 -9.14 -1.55 -10.10
C TRP A 151 -7.87 -1.23 -9.33
N VAL A 152 -7.47 0.03 -9.33
CA VAL A 152 -6.16 0.46 -8.82
C VAL A 152 -6.33 1.43 -7.68
N LEU A 153 -5.60 1.20 -6.60
CA LEU A 153 -5.53 2.10 -5.45
C LEU A 153 -4.08 2.55 -5.23
N PRO A 154 -3.77 3.80 -5.52
CA PRO A 154 -2.45 4.35 -5.19
C PRO A 154 -2.33 4.64 -3.69
N VAL A 155 -1.26 4.15 -3.08
CA VAL A 155 -1.02 4.31 -1.64
C VAL A 155 0.44 4.71 -1.43
N THR A 156 0.70 5.54 -0.44
CA THR A 156 2.05 5.94 -0.07
C THR A 156 2.25 5.74 1.43
N VAL A 157 3.27 4.98 1.80
CA VAL A 157 3.72 4.86 3.18
C VAL A 157 4.78 5.92 3.43
N GLN A 158 4.54 6.79 4.41
CA GLN A 158 5.52 7.76 4.88
C GLN A 158 6.19 7.19 6.12
N TYR A 159 7.51 7.07 6.07
CA TYR A 159 8.28 6.50 7.17
C TYR A 159 9.57 7.28 7.40
N THR A 160 10.17 7.05 8.55
CA THR A 160 11.48 7.63 8.88
C THR A 160 12.52 6.54 8.95
N ASN A 161 13.76 6.89 8.63
CA ASN A 161 14.91 6.02 8.74
C ASN A 161 15.99 6.74 9.56
N ASP A 162 16.25 6.25 10.76
CA ASP A 162 17.27 6.81 11.63
C ASP A 162 18.53 5.94 11.57
N ILE A 163 19.61 6.55 11.13
CA ILE A 163 20.92 5.90 10.96
C ILE A 163 21.85 6.44 12.04
N GLU A 164 22.30 5.56 12.91
CA GLU A 164 23.27 5.89 13.96
C GLU A 164 24.66 5.40 13.53
N PHE A 165 25.67 6.19 13.86
CA PHE A 165 27.06 5.86 13.57
C PHE A 165 27.85 5.77 14.86
#